data_19b3b6fb56df94572277a85f3e70cfbb
#
_entry.id   19b3b6fb56df94572277a85f3e70cfbb
#
_cell.length_a   1.000
_cell.length_b   1.000
_cell.length_c   1.000
_cell.angle_alpha   90.00
_cell.angle_beta   90.00
_cell.angle_gamma   90.00
#
_symmetry.space_group_name_H-M   'P 1'
#
loop_
_entity.id
_entity.type
_entity.pdbx_description
1 polymer ?
#
loop_
_entity_poly.entity_id
_entity_poly.type
_entity_poly.pdbx_seq_one_letter_code
_entity_poly.pdbx_strand_id
1 'polypeptide(L)'
;MKEKFYLLLQTTDDGTDVRVGSINLYYGIRKKKDAEKHFAAEHYITTLENYQKRYDRACKDENEPARKEILADIQGLVTDYHGLSAKDYLGKNKFFVRECV
;
A
#
# COMPACT_ATOMS: atom_id res chain seq x y z
N MET A 1 13.03 28.63 -3.69
CA MET A 1 12.16 27.58 -4.24
C MET A 1 11.43 26.89 -3.11
N LYS A 2 10.13 26.80 -3.22
CA LYS A 2 9.36 26.03 -2.23
C LYS A 2 9.51 24.56 -2.56
N GLU A 3 9.83 23.78 -1.54
CA GLU A 3 9.94 22.34 -1.69
C GLU A 3 8.54 21.73 -1.61
N LYS A 4 8.31 20.73 -2.45
CA LYS A 4 7.08 19.97 -2.46
C LYS A 4 7.23 18.72 -1.60
N PHE A 5 6.17 18.37 -0.90
CA PHE A 5 6.09 17.07 -0.25
C PHE A 5 4.75 16.43 -0.57
N TYR A 6 4.65 15.15 -0.32
CA TYR A 6 3.48 14.38 -0.70
C TYR A 6 2.95 13.63 0.52
N LEU A 7 1.65 13.62 0.65
CA LEU A 7 0.95 12.89 1.68
C LEU A 7 0.25 11.69 1.07
N LEU A 8 0.39 10.54 1.70
CA LEU A 8 -0.46 9.39 1.43
C LEU A 8 -1.65 9.48 2.37
N LEU A 9 -2.83 9.65 1.81
CA LEU A 9 -4.07 9.77 2.56
C LEU A 9 -4.91 8.52 2.37
N GLN A 10 -5.58 8.09 3.43
CA GLN A 10 -6.47 6.94 3.39
C GLN A 10 -7.89 7.39 3.69
N THR A 11 -8.83 7.02 2.83
CA THR A 11 -10.26 7.24 3.10
C THR A 11 -10.78 6.12 4.00
N THR A 12 -11.71 6.47 4.89
CA THR A 12 -12.39 5.48 5.71
C THR A 12 -13.35 4.63 4.86
N ASP A 13 -13.76 3.48 5.39
CA ASP A 13 -14.61 2.54 4.67
C ASP A 13 -15.94 3.15 4.20
N ASP A 14 -16.48 4.10 4.94
CA ASP A 14 -17.70 4.82 4.58
C ASP A 14 -17.45 6.06 3.70
N GLY A 15 -16.17 6.39 3.43
CA GLY A 15 -15.80 7.54 2.60
C GLY A 15 -16.02 8.89 3.27
N THR A 16 -16.34 8.94 4.55
CA THR A 16 -16.68 10.19 5.26
C THR A 16 -15.50 10.88 5.90
N ASP A 17 -14.37 10.18 6.07
CA ASP A 17 -13.19 10.72 6.74
C ASP A 17 -11.91 10.37 5.99
N VAL A 18 -10.85 11.13 6.27
CA VAL A 18 -9.54 10.94 5.65
C VAL A 18 -8.47 10.93 6.74
N ARG A 19 -7.56 9.95 6.66
CA ARG A 19 -6.45 9.83 7.59
C ARG A 19 -5.13 9.95 6.85
N VAL A 20 -4.13 10.51 7.51
CA VAL A 20 -2.76 10.54 6.97
C VAL A 20 -2.15 9.16 7.16
N GLY A 21 -1.83 8.47 6.05
CA GLY A 21 -1.19 7.16 6.08
C GLY A 21 0.34 7.27 6.13
N SER A 22 0.91 8.21 5.40
CA SER A 22 2.36 8.39 5.36
C SER A 22 2.71 9.78 4.83
N ILE A 23 3.89 10.25 5.16
CA ILE A 23 4.42 11.53 4.68
C ILE A 23 5.75 11.26 3.98
N ASN A 24 5.87 11.74 2.75
CA ASN A 24 7.13 11.67 2.02
C ASN A 24 7.78 13.05 1.99
N LEU A 25 8.90 13.15 2.68
CA LEU A 25 9.72 14.37 2.74
C LEU A 25 10.98 14.26 1.87
N TYR A 26 11.07 13.26 1.00
CA TYR A 26 12.22 13.06 0.13
C TYR A 26 12.30 14.15 -0.94
N TYR A 27 13.38 14.90 -0.92
CA TYR A 27 13.61 15.97 -1.88
C TYR A 27 13.83 15.47 -3.32
N GLY A 28 14.02 14.19 -3.53
CA GLY A 28 14.18 13.60 -4.85
C GLY A 28 12.88 13.40 -5.63
N ILE A 29 11.73 13.43 -4.94
CA ILE A 29 10.44 13.22 -5.59
C ILE A 29 9.83 14.59 -5.91
N ARG A 30 9.71 14.89 -7.19
CA ARG A 30 9.21 16.18 -7.69
C ARG A 30 7.87 16.08 -8.40
N LYS A 31 7.41 14.87 -8.70
CA LYS A 31 6.17 14.62 -9.42
C LYS A 31 5.24 13.74 -8.60
N LYS A 32 3.96 14.05 -8.64
CA LYS A 32 2.93 13.27 -7.98
C LYS A 32 2.96 11.80 -8.41
N LYS A 33 3.20 11.55 -9.69
CA LYS A 33 3.29 10.19 -10.25
C LYS A 33 4.40 9.37 -9.58
N ASP A 34 5.54 9.99 -9.32
CA ASP A 34 6.67 9.31 -8.66
C ASP A 34 6.37 9.05 -7.18
N ALA A 35 5.68 9.98 -6.53
CA ALA A 35 5.21 9.78 -5.17
C ALA A 35 4.21 8.62 -5.08
N GLU A 36 3.29 8.52 -6.02
CA GLU A 36 2.35 7.41 -6.09
C GLU A 36 3.07 6.08 -6.22
N LYS A 37 4.09 6.00 -7.07
CA LYS A 37 4.90 4.79 -7.24
C LYS A 37 5.63 4.43 -5.94
N HIS A 38 6.21 5.42 -5.27
CA HIS A 38 6.91 5.22 -4.01
C HIS A 38 5.98 4.67 -2.93
N PHE A 39 4.83 5.29 -2.73
CA PHE A 39 3.87 4.87 -1.72
C PHE A 39 3.26 3.49 -2.05
N ALA A 40 2.99 3.23 -3.33
CA ALA A 40 2.49 1.93 -3.76
C ALA A 40 3.49 0.81 -3.47
N ALA A 41 4.77 1.03 -3.79
CA ALA A 41 5.83 0.06 -3.52
C ALA A 41 6.00 -0.18 -2.02
N GLU A 42 5.99 0.87 -1.22
CA GLU A 42 6.09 0.78 0.23
C GLU A 42 4.93 0.01 0.83
N HIS A 43 3.71 0.30 0.41
CA HIS A 43 2.51 -0.41 0.85
C HIS A 43 2.57 -1.89 0.47
N TYR A 44 2.97 -2.17 -0.78
CA TYR A 44 3.11 -3.54 -1.28
C TYR A 44 4.09 -4.35 -0.45
N ILE A 45 5.28 -3.81 -0.22
CA ILE A 45 6.33 -4.51 0.54
C ILE A 45 5.88 -4.75 1.98
N THR A 46 5.35 -3.73 2.64
CA THR A 46 4.89 -3.84 4.02
C THR A 46 3.77 -4.86 4.17
N THR A 47 2.80 -4.83 3.24
CA THR A 47 1.67 -5.77 3.25
C THR A 47 2.15 -7.19 3.00
N LEU A 48 3.08 -7.37 2.06
CA LEU A 48 3.65 -8.68 1.75
C LEU A 48 4.40 -9.25 2.95
N GLU A 49 5.19 -8.44 3.66
CA GLU A 49 5.87 -8.85 4.88
C GLU A 49 4.89 -9.28 5.97
N ASN A 50 3.79 -8.57 6.13
CA ASN A 50 2.76 -8.90 7.10
C ASN A 50 2.09 -10.24 6.76
N TYR A 51 1.78 -10.48 5.48
CA TYR A 51 1.26 -11.77 5.04
C TYR A 51 2.26 -12.90 5.27
N GLN A 52 3.54 -12.65 5.03
CA GLN A 52 4.58 -13.65 5.26
C GLN A 52 4.64 -14.08 6.72
N LYS A 53 4.57 -13.13 7.64
CA LYS A 53 4.53 -13.41 9.08
C LYS A 53 3.31 -14.23 9.47
N ARG A 54 2.15 -13.89 8.92
CA ARG A 54 0.91 -14.62 9.17
C ARG A 54 0.97 -16.04 8.59
N TYR A 55 1.56 -16.18 7.41
CA TYR A 55 1.75 -17.50 6.79
C TYR A 55 2.67 -18.39 7.63
N ASP A 56 3.80 -17.86 8.08
CA ASP A 56 4.74 -18.59 8.93
C ASP A 56 4.07 -19.04 10.22
N ARG A 57 3.25 -18.20 10.81
CA ARG A 57 2.47 -18.56 12.01
C ARG A 57 1.47 -19.66 11.73
N ALA A 58 0.77 -19.58 10.61
CA ALA A 58 -0.19 -20.61 10.20
C ALA A 58 0.50 -21.95 9.95
N CYS A 59 1.71 -21.95 9.39
CA CYS A 59 2.53 -23.15 9.23
C CYS A 59 2.91 -23.75 10.60
N LYS A 60 3.31 -22.90 11.54
CA LYS A 60 3.67 -23.30 12.89
C LYS A 60 2.49 -23.94 13.64
N ASP A 61 1.30 -23.38 13.45
CA ASP A 61 0.06 -23.84 14.07
C ASP A 61 -0.58 -25.00 13.30
N GLU A 62 0.01 -25.43 12.18
CA GLU A 62 -0.53 -26.47 11.29
C GLU A 62 -1.95 -26.16 10.82
N ASN A 63 -2.25 -24.86 10.64
CA ASN A 63 -3.56 -24.39 10.22
C ASN A 63 -3.62 -24.30 8.69
N GLU A 64 -4.01 -25.39 8.05
CA GLU A 64 -4.04 -25.46 6.59
C GLU A 64 -5.07 -24.53 5.94
N PRO A 65 -6.31 -24.40 6.44
CA PRO A 65 -7.25 -23.43 5.87
C PRO A 65 -6.70 -22.00 5.88
N ALA A 66 -6.06 -21.59 6.97
CA ALA A 66 -5.46 -20.26 7.07
C ALA A 66 -4.32 -20.08 6.08
N ARG A 67 -3.47 -21.09 5.87
CA ARG A 67 -2.39 -21.05 4.88
C ARG A 67 -2.93 -20.82 3.48
N LYS A 68 -3.97 -21.55 3.10
CA LYS A 68 -4.60 -21.41 1.77
C LYS A 68 -5.19 -20.02 1.56
N GLU A 69 -5.86 -19.48 2.57
CA GLU A 69 -6.45 -18.15 2.51
C GLU A 69 -5.37 -17.07 2.35
N ILE A 70 -4.29 -17.17 3.14
CA ILE A 70 -3.18 -16.22 3.06
C ILE A 70 -2.48 -16.28 1.71
N LEU A 71 -2.26 -17.47 1.15
CA LEU A 71 -1.67 -17.62 -0.18
C LEU A 71 -2.54 -16.99 -1.26
N ALA A 72 -3.87 -17.14 -1.17
CA ALA A 72 -4.78 -16.49 -2.10
C ALA A 72 -4.70 -14.96 -1.98
N ASP A 73 -4.61 -14.44 -0.76
CA ASP A 73 -4.46 -13.00 -0.52
C ASP A 73 -3.14 -12.47 -1.08
N ILE A 74 -2.05 -13.19 -0.89
CA ILE A 74 -0.74 -12.84 -1.45
C ILE A 74 -0.82 -12.80 -2.98
N GLN A 75 -1.43 -13.80 -3.60
CA GLN A 75 -1.61 -13.86 -5.04
C GLN A 75 -2.39 -12.67 -5.57
N GLY A 76 -3.48 -12.30 -4.91
CA GLY A 76 -4.28 -11.12 -5.25
C GLY A 76 -3.47 -9.84 -5.14
N LEU A 77 -2.70 -9.69 -4.07
CA LEU A 77 -1.85 -8.52 -3.86
C LEU A 77 -0.79 -8.38 -4.97
N VAL A 78 -0.12 -9.47 -5.30
CA VAL A 78 0.92 -9.49 -6.35
C VAL A 78 0.30 -9.14 -7.72
N THR A 79 -0.84 -9.74 -8.04
CA THR A 79 -1.55 -9.49 -9.29
C THR A 79 -1.95 -8.02 -9.40
N ASP A 80 -2.50 -7.45 -8.33
CA ASP A 80 -2.93 -6.05 -8.32
C ASP A 80 -1.74 -5.09 -8.47
N TYR A 81 -0.66 -5.33 -7.73
CA TYR A 81 0.49 -4.45 -7.79
C TYR A 81 1.15 -4.43 -9.17
N HIS A 82 1.29 -5.58 -9.80
CA HIS A 82 1.93 -5.68 -11.11
C HIS A 82 0.98 -5.38 -12.27
N GLY A 83 -0.32 -5.54 -12.08
CA GLY A 83 -1.33 -5.32 -13.12
C GLY A 83 -1.94 -3.93 -13.16
N LEU A 84 -1.88 -3.18 -12.07
CA LEU A 84 -2.47 -1.85 -11.97
C LEU A 84 -1.39 -0.77 -12.00
N SER A 85 -1.79 0.46 -12.40
CA SER A 85 -0.93 1.62 -12.19
C SER A 85 -0.79 1.88 -10.69
N ALA A 86 0.25 2.61 -10.29
CA ALA A 86 0.46 2.94 -8.88
C ALA A 86 -0.76 3.68 -8.29
N LYS A 87 -1.32 4.62 -9.04
CA LYS A 87 -2.53 5.34 -8.63
C LYS A 87 -3.71 4.41 -8.43
N ASP A 88 -3.94 3.49 -9.36
CA ASP A 88 -5.07 2.56 -9.30
C ASP A 88 -4.88 1.53 -8.19
N TYR A 89 -3.65 1.05 -8.00
CA TYR A 89 -3.33 0.17 -6.88
C TYR A 89 -3.63 0.84 -5.55
N LEU A 90 -3.18 2.08 -5.37
CA LEU A 90 -3.46 2.85 -4.16
C LEU A 90 -4.96 3.07 -3.98
N GLY A 91 -5.66 3.45 -5.06
CA GLY A 91 -7.11 3.68 -5.03
C GLY A 91 -7.91 2.45 -4.62
N LYS A 92 -7.51 1.28 -5.09
CA LYS A 92 -8.14 0.01 -4.71
C LYS A 92 -8.03 -0.25 -3.20
N ASN A 93 -6.94 0.21 -2.58
CA ASN A 93 -6.71 0.09 -1.15
C ASN A 93 -7.16 1.33 -0.37
N LYS A 94 -7.96 2.19 -1.01
CA LYS A 94 -8.53 3.42 -0.42
C LYS A 94 -7.50 4.47 -0.05
N PHE A 95 -6.38 4.48 -0.76
CA PHE A 95 -5.34 5.50 -0.62
C PHE A 95 -5.32 6.43 -1.82
N PHE A 96 -4.90 7.65 -1.57
CA PHE A 96 -4.59 8.60 -2.63
C PHE A 96 -3.46 9.51 -2.18
N VAL A 97 -2.78 10.11 -3.14
CA VAL A 97 -1.64 10.99 -2.88
C VAL A 97 -2.04 12.44 -3.09
N ARG A 98 -1.68 13.29 -2.13
CA ARG A 98 -1.90 14.73 -2.20
C ARG A 98 -0.56 15.44 -2.25
N GLU A 99 -0.42 16.34 -3.23
CA GLU A 99 0.73 17.24 -3.32
C GLU A 99 0.53 18.42 -2.37
N CYS A 100 1.56 18.70 -1.58
CA CYS A 100 1.57 19.82 -0.63
C CYS A 100 2.80 20.69 -0.89
N VAL A 101 2.63 21.97 -0.65
CA VAL A 101 3.69 22.97 -0.86
C VAL A 101 4.04 23.63 0.47
#